data_3713c89c99f3d992c640dbb2fbfdef37
#
_entry.id   3713c89c99f3d992c640dbb2fbfdef37
#
_cell.length_a   1.000
_cell.length_b   1.000
_cell.length_c   1.000
_cell.angle_alpha   90.00
_cell.angle_beta   90.00
_cell.angle_gamma   90.00
#
_symmetry.space_group_name_H-M   'P 1'
#
loop_
_entity.id
_entity.type
_entity.pdbx_description
1 polymer ?
#
loop_
_entity_poly.entity_id
_entity_poly.type
_entity_poly.pdbx_seq_one_letter_code
_entity_poly.pdbx_strand_id
1 'polypeptide(L)'
;MGMTDKELLDIYSDYLISAFGLTTATGLSSLLDGQISHDRIQRFLAGEQRTSNDLWLIVKPHVRAIQHEDGVLIVDDSIAEKPYTDENDIICWHYDHTTGGMTKGINFLTVLYHARDTSLPVGFTVLAKTEHYIDKKDGKPKRRSPLGKNEYYRTMLQQAVTNHIPFRYVLNDVWFASAENMLFVKQTLHTDFVMPLKTNRKVALSATDKQYGRYVSVATLELEPQATREIYLEGVNFALLLIKQVFVNEDGSTGLLYLVTSDRTLTYDAITTLYRKRWNVEPYHKSLKQNASLERSPTHTVTTQTNHFFAALCGYIKLELLKGSTKLTHFALKAKLYARALQMAFEALRELQPVRLAA
;
A
#
# COMPACT_ATOMS: atom_id res chain seq x y z
N MET A 1 -33.11 10.12 16.45
CA MET A 1 -31.74 10.65 16.42
C MET A 1 -31.15 10.19 15.09
N GLY A 2 -30.66 11.07 14.22
CA GLY A 2 -30.18 10.68 12.91
C GLY A 2 -28.82 9.95 12.99
N MET A 3 -28.58 9.00 12.12
CA MET A 3 -27.32 8.27 11.98
C MET A 3 -26.14 9.23 11.78
N THR A 4 -25.08 9.04 12.54
CA THR A 4 -23.83 9.82 12.43
C THR A 4 -22.99 9.37 11.23
N ASP A 5 -22.06 10.22 10.76
CA ASP A 5 -21.13 9.85 9.68
C ASP A 5 -20.17 8.72 10.09
N LYS A 6 -19.90 8.56 11.38
CA LYS A 6 -19.11 7.44 11.91
C LYS A 6 -19.86 6.11 11.77
N GLU A 7 -21.14 6.07 12.11
CA GLU A 7 -21.98 4.89 11.94
C GLU A 7 -22.17 4.57 10.45
N LEU A 8 -22.31 5.59 9.60
CA LEU A 8 -22.44 5.39 8.16
C LEU A 8 -21.13 4.89 7.53
N LEU A 9 -19.96 5.35 8.01
CA LEU A 9 -18.66 4.82 7.60
C LEU A 9 -18.52 3.35 7.97
N ASP A 10 -18.95 2.99 9.17
CA ASP A 10 -18.93 1.61 9.66
C ASP A 10 -19.77 0.69 8.75
N ILE A 11 -21.03 1.06 8.49
CA ILE A 11 -21.94 0.33 7.59
C ILE A 11 -21.40 0.31 6.15
N TYR A 12 -20.90 1.44 5.64
CA TYR A 12 -20.37 1.50 4.28
C TYR A 12 -19.14 0.61 4.10
N SER A 13 -18.24 0.59 5.09
CA SER A 13 -17.08 -0.33 5.05
C SER A 13 -17.47 -1.81 5.12
N ASP A 14 -18.53 -2.16 5.86
CA ASP A 14 -19.09 -3.52 5.85
C ASP A 14 -19.70 -3.88 4.50
N TYR A 15 -20.40 -2.92 3.87
CA TYR A 15 -20.88 -3.07 2.50
C TYR A 15 -19.75 -3.35 1.51
N LEU A 16 -18.62 -2.63 1.61
CA LEU A 16 -17.45 -2.85 0.75
C LEU A 16 -16.87 -4.26 0.91
N ILE A 17 -16.86 -4.79 2.13
CA ILE A 17 -16.41 -6.15 2.41
C ILE A 17 -17.41 -7.19 1.86
N SER A 18 -18.70 -6.96 2.00
CA SER A 18 -19.73 -7.93 1.61
C SER A 18 -20.09 -7.90 0.12
N ALA A 19 -19.85 -6.78 -0.58
CA ALA A 19 -20.22 -6.62 -1.99
C ALA A 19 -19.41 -7.51 -2.94
N PHE A 20 -20.09 -8.03 -3.98
CA PHE A 20 -19.49 -8.87 -5.04
C PHE A 20 -19.49 -8.18 -6.41
N GLY A 21 -20.18 -7.05 -6.55
CA GLY A 21 -20.25 -6.21 -7.75
C GLY A 21 -19.81 -4.77 -7.50
N LEU A 22 -20.32 -3.83 -8.29
CA LEU A 22 -20.12 -2.41 -8.09
C LEU A 22 -20.72 -1.96 -6.75
N THR A 23 -19.99 -1.11 -6.04
CA THR A 23 -20.42 -0.59 -4.73
C THR A 23 -21.13 0.76 -4.90
N THR A 24 -22.41 0.69 -5.29
CA THR A 24 -23.25 1.86 -5.54
C THR A 24 -23.99 2.31 -4.28
N ALA A 25 -24.32 3.60 -4.20
CA ALA A 25 -25.17 4.13 -3.12
C ALA A 25 -26.57 3.50 -3.16
N THR A 26 -27.13 3.29 -4.35
CA THR A 26 -28.42 2.59 -4.54
C THR A 26 -28.34 1.14 -4.05
N GLY A 27 -27.24 0.42 -4.37
CA GLY A 27 -27.05 -0.96 -3.92
C GLY A 27 -27.01 -1.09 -2.40
N LEU A 28 -26.32 -0.19 -1.71
CA LEU A 28 -26.34 -0.16 -0.24
C LEU A 28 -27.72 0.19 0.32
N SER A 29 -28.38 1.19 -0.26
CA SER A 29 -29.75 1.57 0.15
C SER A 29 -30.72 0.40 0.01
N SER A 30 -30.67 -0.32 -1.10
CA SER A 30 -31.51 -1.51 -1.35
C SER A 30 -31.19 -2.66 -0.40
N LEU A 31 -29.89 -2.89 -0.09
CA LEU A 31 -29.46 -3.92 0.86
C LEU A 31 -30.01 -3.67 2.28
N LEU A 32 -30.30 -2.41 2.61
CA LEU A 32 -30.83 -1.98 3.91
C LEU A 32 -32.35 -1.67 3.85
N ASP A 33 -33.07 -2.17 2.86
CA ASP A 33 -34.51 -1.95 2.67
C ASP A 33 -34.92 -0.45 2.71
N GLY A 34 -34.02 0.42 2.21
CA GLY A 34 -34.25 1.87 2.18
C GLY A 34 -34.12 2.59 3.53
N GLN A 35 -33.69 1.92 4.60
CA GLN A 35 -33.48 2.54 5.92
C GLN A 35 -32.46 3.69 5.84
N ILE A 36 -31.52 3.63 4.90
CA ILE A 36 -30.60 4.71 4.54
C ILE A 36 -30.82 5.03 3.07
N SER A 37 -31.25 6.26 2.78
CA SER A 37 -31.48 6.65 1.39
C SER A 37 -30.17 6.75 0.61
N HIS A 38 -30.23 6.48 -0.70
CA HIS A 38 -29.08 6.62 -1.59
C HIS A 38 -28.51 8.05 -1.59
N ASP A 39 -29.35 9.08 -1.45
CA ASP A 39 -28.91 10.47 -1.33
C ASP A 39 -28.10 10.73 -0.06
N ARG A 40 -28.42 10.07 1.06
CA ARG A 40 -27.65 10.18 2.30
C ARG A 40 -26.27 9.58 2.12
N ILE A 41 -26.18 8.42 1.42
CA ILE A 41 -24.89 7.74 1.13
C ILE A 41 -24.05 8.59 0.17
N GLN A 42 -24.68 9.17 -0.86
CA GLN A 42 -23.98 10.06 -1.79
C GLN A 42 -23.44 11.31 -1.09
N ARG A 43 -24.24 11.97 -0.26
CA ARG A 43 -23.81 13.13 0.54
C ARG A 43 -22.67 12.77 1.49
N PHE A 44 -22.70 11.61 2.11
CA PHE A 44 -21.62 11.12 2.95
C PHE A 44 -20.31 10.97 2.15
N LEU A 45 -20.34 10.36 0.96
CA LEU A 45 -19.16 10.23 0.11
C LEU A 45 -18.69 11.56 -0.47
N ALA A 46 -19.61 12.52 -0.69
CA ALA A 46 -19.30 13.86 -1.20
C ALA A 46 -18.96 14.88 -0.10
N GLY A 47 -19.01 14.47 1.18
CA GLY A 47 -18.67 15.31 2.33
C GLY A 47 -17.20 15.69 2.40
N GLU A 48 -16.75 16.12 3.57
CA GLU A 48 -15.35 16.50 3.78
C GLU A 48 -14.39 15.37 3.38
N GLN A 49 -13.33 15.74 2.66
CA GLN A 49 -12.34 14.77 2.18
C GLN A 49 -11.53 14.21 3.34
N ARG A 50 -11.58 12.90 3.50
CA ARG A 50 -10.85 12.17 4.55
C ARG A 50 -9.35 12.12 4.28
N THR A 51 -8.59 12.17 5.35
CA THR A 51 -7.13 12.29 5.36
C THR A 51 -6.44 11.15 6.11
N SER A 52 -5.11 11.11 6.05
CA SER A 52 -4.29 10.23 6.91
C SER A 52 -4.52 10.46 8.41
N ASN A 53 -4.85 11.68 8.82
CA ASN A 53 -5.15 11.96 10.23
C ASN A 53 -6.46 11.29 10.66
N ASP A 54 -7.49 11.30 9.80
CA ASP A 54 -8.75 10.58 10.07
C ASP A 54 -8.51 9.07 10.15
N LEU A 55 -7.66 8.52 9.27
CA LEU A 55 -7.26 7.11 9.32
C LEU A 55 -6.56 6.79 10.65
N TRP A 56 -5.63 7.66 11.08
CA TRP A 56 -4.93 7.46 12.34
C TRP A 56 -5.87 7.43 13.55
N LEU A 57 -6.88 8.30 13.59
CA LEU A 57 -7.88 8.29 14.67
C LEU A 57 -8.63 6.95 14.76
N ILE A 58 -8.87 6.28 13.64
CA ILE A 58 -9.54 4.98 13.57
C ILE A 58 -8.57 3.85 13.94
N VAL A 59 -7.37 3.84 13.35
CA VAL A 59 -6.45 2.69 13.47
C VAL A 59 -5.61 2.71 14.75
N LYS A 60 -5.46 3.88 15.38
CA LYS A 60 -4.63 4.08 16.56
C LYS A 60 -4.85 3.05 17.68
N PRO A 61 -6.07 2.76 18.16
CA PRO A 61 -6.27 1.76 19.22
C PRO A 61 -5.78 0.36 18.79
N HIS A 62 -5.94 -0.01 17.54
CA HIS A 62 -5.52 -1.30 17.00
C HIS A 62 -4.00 -1.38 16.87
N VAL A 63 -3.34 -0.30 16.42
CA VAL A 63 -1.88 -0.21 16.40
C VAL A 63 -1.32 -0.33 17.83
N ARG A 64 -1.94 0.36 18.81
CA ARG A 64 -1.52 0.25 20.23
C ARG A 64 -1.65 -1.16 20.79
N ALA A 65 -2.65 -1.92 20.35
CA ALA A 65 -2.86 -3.32 20.79
C ALA A 65 -1.81 -4.29 20.23
N ILE A 66 -1.28 -4.04 19.02
CA ILE A 66 -0.30 -4.93 18.37
C ILE A 66 1.14 -4.42 18.43
N GLN A 67 1.36 -3.17 18.87
CA GLN A 67 2.68 -2.54 18.82
C GLN A 67 3.75 -3.39 19.48
N HIS A 68 4.94 -3.37 18.88
CA HIS A 68 6.10 -4.11 19.32
C HIS A 68 7.37 -3.36 18.92
N GLU A 69 8.45 -3.49 19.70
CA GLU A 69 9.74 -2.84 19.42
C GLU A 69 10.36 -3.28 18.08
N ASP A 70 10.11 -4.55 17.64
CA ASP A 70 10.54 -5.07 16.34
C ASP A 70 9.56 -4.76 15.20
N GLY A 71 8.60 -3.87 15.43
CA GLY A 71 7.69 -3.39 14.41
C GLY A 71 8.42 -2.75 13.24
N VAL A 72 7.86 -2.86 12.03
CA VAL A 72 8.42 -2.24 10.84
C VAL A 72 7.39 -1.36 10.15
N LEU A 73 7.86 -0.29 9.50
CA LEU A 73 7.05 0.45 8.53
C LEU A 73 7.38 -0.01 7.12
N ILE A 74 6.36 -0.34 6.35
CA ILE A 74 6.48 -0.74 4.96
C ILE A 74 5.80 0.34 4.13
N VAL A 75 6.54 0.96 3.18
CA VAL A 75 5.99 1.98 2.29
C VAL A 75 5.99 1.45 0.87
N ASP A 76 4.83 1.57 0.23
CA ASP A 76 4.68 1.19 -1.17
C ASP A 76 3.56 2.00 -1.83
N ASP A 77 3.54 2.00 -3.18
CA ASP A 77 2.48 2.59 -3.96
C ASP A 77 1.77 1.55 -4.83
N SER A 78 0.54 1.85 -5.21
CA SER A 78 -0.22 1.02 -6.13
C SER A 78 -1.18 1.89 -6.95
N ILE A 79 -1.70 1.31 -8.04
CA ILE A 79 -2.70 1.96 -8.88
C ILE A 79 -4.02 1.21 -8.74
N ALA A 80 -5.08 1.93 -8.35
CA ALA A 80 -6.45 1.44 -8.45
C ALA A 80 -6.99 1.76 -9.85
N GLU A 81 -7.22 0.74 -10.66
CA GLU A 81 -7.61 0.91 -12.05
C GLU A 81 -9.00 1.52 -12.22
N LYS A 82 -9.11 2.49 -13.14
CA LYS A 82 -10.35 3.18 -13.50
C LYS A 82 -10.43 3.38 -15.02
N PRO A 83 -10.43 2.30 -15.83
CA PRO A 83 -10.29 2.39 -17.28
C PRO A 83 -11.45 3.14 -17.95
N TYR A 84 -12.65 3.06 -17.37
CA TYR A 84 -13.90 3.59 -17.97
C TYR A 84 -14.35 4.92 -17.36
N THR A 85 -13.59 5.49 -16.41
CA THR A 85 -13.93 6.77 -15.76
C THR A 85 -13.17 7.90 -16.43
N ASP A 86 -13.79 9.06 -16.61
CA ASP A 86 -13.15 10.24 -17.16
C ASP A 86 -11.98 10.72 -16.29
N GLU A 87 -10.98 11.32 -16.92
CA GLU A 87 -9.82 11.85 -16.23
C GLU A 87 -10.20 13.04 -15.34
N ASN A 88 -9.58 13.09 -14.18
CA ASN A 88 -9.60 14.23 -13.26
C ASN A 88 -8.24 14.35 -12.56
N ASP A 89 -8.13 15.12 -11.49
CA ASP A 89 -6.84 15.33 -10.81
C ASP A 89 -6.23 14.06 -10.21
N ILE A 90 -7.04 13.07 -9.84
CA ILE A 90 -6.55 11.81 -9.26
C ILE A 90 -6.71 10.61 -10.22
N ILE A 91 -7.66 10.64 -11.15
CA ILE A 91 -7.83 9.61 -12.18
C ILE A 91 -7.04 10.04 -13.40
N CYS A 92 -5.85 9.46 -13.57
CA CYS A 92 -4.88 9.83 -14.58
C CYS A 92 -4.20 8.60 -15.18
N TRP A 93 -3.45 8.81 -16.25
CA TRP A 93 -2.55 7.82 -16.79
C TRP A 93 -1.28 7.72 -15.97
N HIS A 94 -0.89 6.50 -15.62
CA HIS A 94 0.33 6.16 -14.90
C HIS A 94 1.07 5.06 -15.66
N TYR A 95 2.40 5.09 -15.62
CA TYR A 95 3.19 3.96 -16.09
C TYR A 95 3.17 2.87 -15.00
N ASP A 96 2.70 1.70 -15.35
CA ASP A 96 2.70 0.53 -14.49
C ASP A 96 3.89 -0.36 -14.84
N HIS A 97 4.84 -0.44 -13.91
CA HIS A 97 6.05 -1.25 -14.08
C HIS A 97 5.77 -2.76 -14.09
N THR A 98 4.66 -3.21 -13.52
CA THR A 98 4.27 -4.62 -13.47
C THR A 98 3.81 -5.12 -14.85
N THR A 99 3.01 -4.30 -15.53
CA THR A 99 2.49 -4.62 -16.87
C THR A 99 3.38 -4.11 -18.00
N GLY A 100 4.34 -3.21 -17.69
CA GLY A 100 5.18 -2.53 -18.68
C GLY A 100 4.43 -1.55 -19.57
N GLY A 101 3.24 -1.09 -19.16
CA GLY A 101 2.34 -0.26 -19.95
C GLY A 101 1.77 0.94 -19.22
N MET A 102 0.90 1.68 -19.92
CA MET A 102 0.15 2.80 -19.34
C MET A 102 -1.20 2.32 -18.81
N THR A 103 -1.47 2.58 -17.55
CA THR A 103 -2.72 2.24 -16.86
C THR A 103 -3.42 3.51 -16.40
N LYS A 104 -4.72 3.65 -16.72
CA LYS A 104 -5.55 4.75 -16.21
C LYS A 104 -6.15 4.35 -14.86
N GLY A 105 -5.90 5.16 -13.83
CA GLY A 105 -6.35 4.88 -12.49
C GLY A 105 -5.95 5.92 -11.47
N ILE A 106 -6.15 5.58 -10.20
CA ILE A 106 -5.79 6.38 -9.03
C ILE A 106 -4.51 5.80 -8.45
N ASN A 107 -3.41 6.56 -8.52
CA ASN A 107 -2.18 6.17 -7.86
C ASN A 107 -2.21 6.64 -6.40
N PHE A 108 -1.83 5.77 -5.50
CA PHE A 108 -1.81 6.05 -4.07
C PHE A 108 -0.59 5.43 -3.39
N LEU A 109 -0.10 6.13 -2.36
CA LEU A 109 0.93 5.62 -1.45
C LEU A 109 0.27 5.20 -0.14
N THR A 110 0.80 4.15 0.48
CA THR A 110 0.42 3.74 1.84
C THR A 110 1.62 3.42 2.69
N VAL A 111 1.49 3.67 3.99
CA VAL A 111 2.42 3.20 5.01
C VAL A 111 1.69 2.14 5.83
N LEU A 112 2.24 0.93 5.82
CA LEU A 112 1.80 -0.16 6.69
C LEU A 112 2.70 -0.23 7.92
N TYR A 113 2.09 -0.34 9.09
CA TYR A 113 2.75 -0.83 10.29
C TYR A 113 2.55 -2.33 10.38
N HIS A 114 3.66 -3.08 10.40
CA HIS A 114 3.61 -4.54 10.53
C HIS A 114 4.29 -4.99 11.81
N ALA A 115 3.54 -5.69 12.66
CA ALA A 115 4.01 -6.31 13.89
C ALA A 115 3.15 -7.55 14.20
N ARG A 116 3.74 -8.60 14.76
CA ARG A 116 3.03 -9.80 15.23
C ARG A 116 2.06 -10.38 14.19
N ASP A 117 2.49 -10.54 12.94
CA ASP A 117 1.70 -11.07 11.80
C ASP A 117 0.47 -10.24 11.41
N THR A 118 0.36 -9.02 11.91
CA THR A 118 -0.72 -8.08 11.59
C THR A 118 -0.16 -6.87 10.85
N SER A 119 -0.80 -6.48 9.75
CA SER A 119 -0.41 -5.32 8.93
C SER A 119 -1.54 -4.30 8.90
N LEU A 120 -1.33 -3.14 9.50
CA LEU A 120 -2.33 -2.08 9.56
C LEU A 120 -1.88 -0.85 8.76
N PRO A 121 -2.71 -0.28 7.88
CA PRO A 121 -2.42 0.98 7.21
C PRO A 121 -2.47 2.12 8.24
N VAL A 122 -1.36 2.84 8.40
CA VAL A 122 -1.22 3.95 9.36
C VAL A 122 -1.12 5.31 8.69
N GLY A 123 -1.01 5.33 7.37
CA GLY A 123 -1.01 6.53 6.55
C GLY A 123 -1.30 6.21 5.09
N PHE A 124 -1.88 7.16 4.38
CA PHE A 124 -2.12 7.07 2.94
C PHE A 124 -2.06 8.44 2.28
N THR A 125 -1.78 8.45 0.99
CA THR A 125 -1.89 9.65 0.14
C THR A 125 -2.38 9.23 -1.23
N VAL A 126 -3.46 9.85 -1.68
CA VAL A 126 -3.92 9.75 -3.07
C VAL A 126 -3.19 10.83 -3.87
N LEU A 127 -2.48 10.42 -4.94
CA LEU A 127 -1.68 11.36 -5.73
C LEU A 127 -2.57 12.15 -6.69
N ALA A 128 -2.68 13.46 -6.45
CA ALA A 128 -3.37 14.38 -7.34
C ALA A 128 -2.37 15.07 -8.28
N LYS A 129 -2.68 15.12 -9.59
CA LYS A 129 -1.91 15.83 -10.62
C LYS A 129 -2.58 17.16 -10.93
N THR A 130 -2.37 18.15 -10.08
CA THR A 130 -3.01 19.47 -10.14
C THR A 130 -2.20 20.52 -10.89
N GLU A 131 -0.90 20.32 -11.09
CA GLU A 131 -0.05 21.24 -11.83
C GLU A 131 -0.03 20.92 -13.33
N HIS A 132 -0.36 21.91 -14.15
CA HIS A 132 -0.33 21.82 -15.61
C HIS A 132 1.00 22.38 -16.14
N TYR A 133 1.60 21.69 -17.10
CA TYR A 133 2.83 22.16 -17.77
C TYR A 133 2.85 21.69 -19.23
N ILE A 134 3.66 22.35 -20.03
CA ILE A 134 3.97 21.91 -21.40
C ILE A 134 5.25 21.07 -21.35
N ASP A 135 5.17 19.82 -21.77
CA ASP A 135 6.34 18.95 -21.83
C ASP A 135 7.30 19.43 -22.93
N LYS A 136 8.54 19.70 -22.54
CA LYS A 136 9.57 20.20 -23.46
C LYS A 136 10.00 19.20 -24.54
N LYS A 137 9.70 17.90 -24.37
CA LYS A 137 10.10 16.86 -25.31
C LYS A 137 9.14 16.72 -26.48
N ASP A 138 7.85 16.84 -26.22
CA ASP A 138 6.80 16.59 -27.23
C ASP A 138 5.84 17.78 -27.43
N GLY A 139 6.04 18.89 -26.69
CA GLY A 139 5.22 20.10 -26.78
C GLY A 139 3.78 19.94 -26.28
N LYS A 140 3.44 18.81 -25.66
CA LYS A 140 2.08 18.50 -25.23
C LYS A 140 1.78 19.00 -23.81
N PRO A 141 0.53 19.40 -23.54
CA PRO A 141 0.08 19.70 -22.18
C PRO A 141 0.07 18.41 -21.36
N LYS A 142 0.70 18.44 -20.19
CA LYS A 142 0.75 17.33 -19.23
C LYS A 142 0.43 17.85 -17.84
N ARG A 143 0.07 16.92 -16.95
CA ARG A 143 -0.20 17.20 -15.54
C ARG A 143 0.79 16.44 -14.66
N ARG A 144 1.16 17.04 -13.54
CA ARG A 144 1.98 16.40 -12.50
C ARG A 144 1.46 16.73 -11.11
N SER A 145 1.89 15.93 -10.13
CA SER A 145 1.68 16.23 -8.73
C SER A 145 2.58 17.39 -8.27
N PRO A 146 2.11 18.27 -7.36
CA PRO A 146 2.92 19.33 -6.76
C PRO A 146 4.16 18.80 -6.04
N LEU A 147 4.04 17.64 -5.39
CA LEU A 147 5.13 16.97 -4.70
C LEU A 147 5.51 15.68 -5.41
N GLY A 148 6.79 15.30 -5.33
CA GLY A 148 7.27 14.01 -5.79
C GLY A 148 6.88 12.87 -4.83
N LYS A 149 6.79 11.63 -5.32
CA LYS A 149 6.49 10.46 -4.47
C LYS A 149 7.44 10.32 -3.28
N ASN A 150 8.73 10.66 -3.45
CA ASN A 150 9.71 10.62 -2.36
C ASN A 150 9.45 11.68 -1.27
N GLU A 151 8.84 12.82 -1.62
CA GLU A 151 8.46 13.83 -0.64
C GLU A 151 7.24 13.36 0.17
N TYR A 152 6.24 12.78 -0.48
CA TYR A 152 5.12 12.12 0.21
C TYR A 152 5.61 10.98 1.11
N TYR A 153 6.54 10.15 0.64
CA TYR A 153 7.17 9.10 1.42
C TYR A 153 7.74 9.64 2.74
N ARG A 154 8.56 10.70 2.67
CA ARG A 154 9.16 11.31 3.87
C ARG A 154 8.12 11.94 4.79
N THR A 155 7.14 12.64 4.25
CA THR A 155 6.04 13.24 5.03
C THR A 155 5.26 12.18 5.79
N MET A 156 4.92 11.07 5.15
CA MET A 156 4.16 9.98 5.77
C MET A 156 4.96 9.26 6.86
N LEU A 157 6.25 9.05 6.68
CA LEU A 157 7.13 8.49 7.70
C LEU A 157 7.28 9.45 8.89
N GLN A 158 7.45 10.75 8.63
CA GLN A 158 7.48 11.77 9.69
C GLN A 158 6.18 11.77 10.50
N GLN A 159 5.04 11.60 9.84
CA GLN A 159 3.75 11.51 10.52
C GLN A 159 3.66 10.27 11.41
N ALA A 160 4.23 9.13 10.99
CA ALA A 160 4.28 7.93 11.83
C ALA A 160 5.10 8.15 13.11
N VAL A 161 6.22 8.89 13.02
CA VAL A 161 7.02 9.30 14.19
C VAL A 161 6.22 10.26 15.08
N THR A 162 5.57 11.28 14.51
CA THR A 162 4.70 12.22 15.24
C THR A 162 3.56 11.50 15.96
N ASN A 163 3.05 10.44 15.35
CA ASN A 163 2.03 9.56 15.94
C ASN A 163 2.58 8.62 17.03
N HIS A 164 3.87 8.68 17.33
CA HIS A 164 4.56 7.80 18.28
C HIS A 164 4.34 6.31 18.00
N ILE A 165 4.38 5.90 16.72
CA ILE A 165 4.34 4.49 16.36
C ILE A 165 5.72 3.90 16.63
N PRO A 166 5.87 2.86 17.47
CA PRO A 166 7.16 2.22 17.69
C PRO A 166 7.51 1.33 16.51
N PHE A 167 8.60 1.61 15.83
CA PHE A 167 9.14 0.78 14.76
C PHE A 167 10.65 0.85 14.75
N ARG A 168 11.29 -0.24 14.34
CA ARG A 168 12.75 -0.35 14.32
C ARG A 168 13.33 -0.15 12.93
N TYR A 169 12.59 -0.57 11.89
CA TYR A 169 13.07 -0.49 10.51
C TYR A 169 12.00 0.08 9.57
N VAL A 170 12.49 0.79 8.54
CA VAL A 170 11.71 1.16 7.37
C VAL A 170 12.08 0.25 6.22
N LEU A 171 11.07 -0.33 5.57
CA LEU A 171 11.20 -1.21 4.41
C LEU A 171 10.45 -0.61 3.23
N ASN A 172 11.02 -0.66 2.05
CA ASN A 172 10.40 -0.22 0.80
C ASN A 172 10.95 -0.99 -0.40
N ASP A 173 10.39 -0.75 -1.56
CA ASP A 173 10.91 -1.28 -2.81
C ASP A 173 12.09 -0.44 -3.35
N VAL A 174 12.63 -0.84 -4.50
CA VAL A 174 13.78 -0.18 -5.13
C VAL A 174 13.47 1.26 -5.59
N TRP A 175 12.20 1.59 -5.82
CA TRP A 175 11.78 2.92 -6.25
C TRP A 175 12.04 3.99 -5.18
N PHE A 176 11.79 3.66 -3.92
CA PHE A 176 12.01 4.56 -2.79
C PHE A 176 13.42 4.48 -2.18
N ALA A 177 14.30 3.62 -2.69
CA ALA A 177 15.68 3.43 -2.20
C ALA A 177 16.64 4.53 -2.70
N SER A 178 16.28 5.79 -2.54
CA SER A 178 17.14 6.93 -2.87
C SER A 178 18.11 7.26 -1.72
N ALA A 179 19.26 7.87 -2.05
CA ALA A 179 20.20 8.34 -1.03
C ALA A 179 19.54 9.33 -0.06
N GLU A 180 18.71 10.22 -0.60
CA GLU A 180 17.98 11.22 0.18
C GLU A 180 17.01 10.58 1.19
N ASN A 181 16.27 9.53 0.78
CA ASN A 181 15.41 8.78 1.70
C ASN A 181 16.21 8.02 2.76
N MET A 182 17.36 7.45 2.40
CA MET A 182 18.26 6.78 3.35
C MET A 182 18.79 7.75 4.40
N LEU A 183 19.24 8.95 3.97
CA LEU A 183 19.66 10.02 4.87
C LEU A 183 18.51 10.45 5.79
N PHE A 184 17.34 10.67 5.25
CA PHE A 184 16.15 11.06 6.01
C PHE A 184 15.80 10.03 7.10
N VAL A 185 15.71 8.75 6.73
CA VAL A 185 15.37 7.69 7.70
C VAL A 185 16.42 7.59 8.80
N LYS A 186 17.72 7.61 8.45
CA LYS A 186 18.78 7.43 9.45
C LYS A 186 19.03 8.68 10.29
N GLN A 187 19.07 9.85 9.68
CA GLN A 187 19.52 11.09 10.34
C GLN A 187 18.37 11.96 10.88
N THR A 188 17.21 11.93 10.24
CA THR A 188 16.06 12.72 10.67
C THR A 188 15.11 11.91 11.55
N LEU A 189 14.80 10.67 11.16
CA LEU A 189 13.92 9.81 11.95
C LEU A 189 14.65 9.02 13.04
N HIS A 190 15.98 8.99 13.00
CA HIS A 190 16.85 8.26 13.94
C HIS A 190 16.52 6.76 14.04
N THR A 191 16.16 6.15 12.91
CA THR A 191 15.85 4.73 12.82
C THR A 191 16.63 4.06 11.68
N ASP A 192 16.52 2.75 11.57
CA ASP A 192 17.23 1.98 10.57
C ASP A 192 16.30 1.57 9.40
N PHE A 193 16.90 1.12 8.32
CA PHE A 193 16.18 0.65 7.14
C PHE A 193 16.80 -0.60 6.56
N VAL A 194 16.02 -1.35 5.79
CA VAL A 194 16.49 -2.35 4.82
C VAL A 194 15.86 -2.03 3.47
N MET A 195 16.68 -1.68 2.50
CA MET A 195 16.24 -1.22 1.17
C MET A 195 16.99 -1.94 0.06
N PRO A 196 16.37 -2.21 -1.09
CA PRO A 196 17.07 -2.77 -2.23
C PRO A 196 17.88 -1.70 -2.98
N LEU A 197 18.96 -2.12 -3.62
CA LEU A 197 19.75 -1.27 -4.51
C LEU A 197 19.63 -1.72 -5.95
N LYS A 198 19.51 -0.75 -6.87
CA LYS A 198 19.73 -1.00 -8.31
C LYS A 198 21.18 -1.35 -8.56
N THR A 199 21.40 -2.26 -9.49
CA THR A 199 22.75 -2.76 -9.85
C THR A 199 23.70 -1.68 -10.35
N ASN A 200 23.17 -0.60 -10.94
CA ASN A 200 23.94 0.54 -11.47
C ASN A 200 24.33 1.58 -10.40
N ARG A 201 23.95 1.38 -9.13
CA ARG A 201 24.36 2.29 -8.05
C ARG A 201 25.85 2.16 -7.80
N LYS A 202 26.48 3.27 -7.44
CA LYS A 202 27.91 3.38 -7.20
C LYS A 202 28.22 3.34 -5.70
N VAL A 203 29.20 2.53 -5.34
CA VAL A 203 29.64 2.35 -3.96
C VAL A 203 31.16 2.38 -3.85
N ALA A 204 31.68 2.95 -2.77
CA ALA A 204 33.07 2.86 -2.37
C ALA A 204 33.22 1.74 -1.34
N LEU A 205 34.36 1.03 -1.36
CA LEU A 205 34.61 -0.16 -0.54
C LEU A 205 35.31 0.14 0.77
N SER A 206 35.74 1.39 0.95
CA SER A 206 36.33 1.89 2.18
C SER A 206 36.04 3.39 2.34
N ALA A 207 36.20 3.91 3.57
CA ALA A 207 36.13 5.34 3.82
C ALA A 207 37.16 6.14 3.02
N THR A 208 38.35 5.57 2.82
CA THR A 208 39.42 6.13 2.00
C THR A 208 39.00 6.22 0.53
N ASP A 209 38.43 5.16 -0.05
CA ASP A 209 37.95 5.21 -1.42
C ASP A 209 36.85 6.23 -1.63
N LYS A 210 35.92 6.33 -0.64
CA LYS A 210 34.90 7.39 -0.64
C LYS A 210 35.54 8.77 -0.65
N GLN A 211 36.52 9.02 0.19
CA GLN A 211 37.22 10.31 0.27
C GLN A 211 37.89 10.71 -1.06
N TYR A 212 38.46 9.73 -1.77
CA TYR A 212 39.10 9.95 -3.07
C TYR A 212 38.14 9.79 -4.27
N GLY A 213 36.84 9.64 -4.05
CA GLY A 213 35.86 9.49 -5.13
C GLY A 213 35.98 8.19 -5.93
N ARG A 214 36.58 7.17 -5.36
CA ARG A 214 36.79 5.84 -6.00
C ARG A 214 35.56 4.99 -5.84
N TYR A 215 34.64 5.10 -6.76
CA TYR A 215 33.38 4.36 -6.75
C TYR A 215 33.36 3.28 -7.84
N VAL A 216 32.77 2.12 -7.51
CA VAL A 216 32.51 1.03 -8.45
C VAL A 216 31.00 0.73 -8.50
N SER A 217 30.54 0.12 -9.58
CA SER A 217 29.13 -0.30 -9.68
C SER A 217 28.85 -1.48 -8.75
N VAL A 218 27.68 -1.51 -8.12
CA VAL A 218 27.23 -2.67 -7.32
C VAL A 218 27.24 -3.96 -8.15
N ALA A 219 26.93 -3.87 -9.46
CA ALA A 219 26.97 -5.04 -10.35
C ALA A 219 28.33 -5.70 -10.50
N THR A 220 29.43 -4.94 -10.30
CA THR A 220 30.82 -5.45 -10.44
C THR A 220 31.39 -6.01 -9.15
N LEU A 221 30.62 -6.00 -8.06
CA LEU A 221 31.08 -6.50 -6.76
C LEU A 221 31.01 -8.02 -6.72
N GLU A 222 32.17 -8.62 -6.46
CA GLU A 222 32.27 -10.01 -6.03
C GLU A 222 31.92 -10.07 -4.54
N LEU A 223 30.78 -10.66 -4.23
CA LEU A 223 30.31 -10.88 -2.87
C LEU A 223 30.22 -12.40 -2.65
N GLU A 224 30.90 -12.87 -1.62
CA GLU A 224 30.77 -14.25 -1.18
C GLU A 224 29.31 -14.58 -0.84
N PRO A 225 28.86 -15.81 -1.09
CA PRO A 225 27.53 -16.25 -0.74
C PRO A 225 27.24 -16.01 0.75
N GLN A 226 26.05 -15.47 1.05
CA GLN A 226 25.60 -15.21 2.43
C GLN A 226 26.50 -14.26 3.25
N ALA A 227 27.43 -13.57 2.60
CA ALA A 227 28.29 -12.58 3.26
C ALA A 227 27.63 -11.21 3.35
N THR A 228 28.04 -10.46 4.36
CA THR A 228 27.77 -9.04 4.49
C THR A 228 29.04 -8.26 4.18
N ARG A 229 28.90 -7.11 3.52
CA ARG A 229 30.03 -6.22 3.20
C ARG A 229 29.72 -4.79 3.58
N GLU A 230 30.60 -4.16 4.34
CA GLU A 230 30.51 -2.71 4.59
C GLU A 230 30.86 -1.95 3.30
N ILE A 231 30.01 -0.98 2.97
CA ILE A 231 30.16 -0.12 1.80
C ILE A 231 29.80 1.33 2.13
N TYR A 232 30.18 2.25 1.25
CA TYR A 232 29.80 3.65 1.28
C TYR A 232 29.09 3.99 -0.03
N LEU A 233 27.76 4.17 0.03
CA LEU A 233 26.96 4.51 -1.14
C LEU A 233 27.19 5.97 -1.54
N GLU A 234 27.31 6.21 -2.85
CA GLU A 234 27.38 7.58 -3.39
C GLU A 234 26.15 8.40 -2.95
N GLY A 235 26.37 9.60 -2.39
CA GLY A 235 25.32 10.46 -1.85
C GLY A 235 24.87 10.15 -0.42
N VAL A 236 25.43 9.09 0.23
CA VAL A 236 25.15 8.76 1.64
C VAL A 236 26.42 8.97 2.45
N ASN A 237 26.31 9.68 3.59
CA ASN A 237 27.48 10.10 4.40
C ASN A 237 27.89 9.12 5.52
N PHE A 238 27.18 8.01 5.69
CA PHE A 238 27.51 6.94 6.64
C PHE A 238 27.74 5.60 5.93
N ALA A 239 28.38 4.65 6.62
CA ALA A 239 28.57 3.30 6.13
C ALA A 239 27.26 2.51 6.15
N LEU A 240 27.10 1.64 5.16
CA LEU A 240 26.00 0.69 5.00
C LEU A 240 26.51 -0.73 4.96
N LEU A 241 25.70 -1.68 5.39
CA LEU A 241 25.95 -3.08 5.17
C LEU A 241 25.21 -3.54 3.92
N LEU A 242 25.94 -4.12 2.96
CA LEU A 242 25.42 -4.65 1.70
C LEU A 242 25.43 -6.18 1.73
N ILE A 243 24.36 -6.78 1.22
CA ILE A 243 24.28 -8.22 0.90
C ILE A 243 23.81 -8.41 -0.55
N LYS A 244 24.15 -9.59 -1.09
CA LYS A 244 23.65 -10.08 -2.38
C LYS A 244 22.84 -11.35 -2.14
N GLN A 245 21.56 -11.27 -2.39
CA GLN A 245 20.66 -12.42 -2.35
C GLN A 245 20.46 -12.97 -3.76
N VAL A 246 20.63 -14.28 -3.90
CA VAL A 246 20.38 -15.03 -5.14
C VAL A 246 19.16 -15.90 -4.90
N PHE A 247 18.22 -15.91 -5.81
CA PHE A 247 17.03 -16.77 -5.77
C PHE A 247 16.72 -17.34 -7.15
N VAL A 248 16.06 -18.47 -7.16
CA VAL A 248 15.63 -19.14 -8.40
C VAL A 248 14.15 -18.82 -8.59
N ASN A 249 13.79 -18.27 -9.75
CA ASN A 249 12.42 -18.00 -10.14
C ASN A 249 11.69 -19.30 -10.53
N GLU A 250 10.36 -19.25 -10.62
CA GLU A 250 9.52 -20.39 -11.02
C GLU A 250 9.87 -20.93 -12.42
N ASP A 251 10.36 -20.07 -13.32
CA ASP A 251 10.81 -20.42 -14.67
C ASP A 251 12.25 -20.99 -14.72
N GLY A 252 12.88 -21.18 -13.56
CA GLY A 252 14.26 -21.64 -13.43
C GLY A 252 15.33 -20.58 -13.64
N SER A 253 14.97 -19.34 -13.98
CA SER A 253 15.93 -18.23 -14.08
C SER A 253 16.43 -17.80 -12.70
N THR A 254 17.64 -17.23 -12.66
CA THR A 254 18.23 -16.74 -11.42
C THR A 254 17.98 -15.25 -11.25
N GLY A 255 17.30 -14.87 -10.17
CA GLY A 255 17.11 -13.48 -9.76
C GLY A 255 18.22 -13.03 -8.80
N LEU A 256 18.60 -11.76 -8.90
CA LEU A 256 19.59 -11.13 -8.02
C LEU A 256 18.96 -9.93 -7.33
N LEU A 257 19.14 -9.86 -6.01
CA LEU A 257 18.67 -8.74 -5.19
C LEU A 257 19.82 -8.26 -4.31
N TYR A 258 20.16 -6.99 -4.44
CA TYR A 258 21.10 -6.33 -3.54
C TYR A 258 20.32 -5.58 -2.48
N LEU A 259 20.60 -5.86 -1.21
CA LEU A 259 19.97 -5.17 -0.07
C LEU A 259 21.02 -4.41 0.72
N VAL A 260 20.67 -3.21 1.15
CA VAL A 260 21.48 -2.40 2.07
C VAL A 260 20.69 -2.06 3.32
N THR A 261 21.44 -1.98 4.43
CA THR A 261 20.91 -1.53 5.72
C THR A 261 21.86 -0.55 6.39
N SER A 262 21.30 0.37 7.17
CA SER A 262 22.06 1.26 8.04
C SER A 262 22.40 0.63 9.40
N ASP A 263 21.75 -0.48 9.76
CA ASP A 263 22.11 -1.27 10.95
C ASP A 263 23.25 -2.24 10.62
N ARG A 264 24.46 -1.87 11.02
CA ARG A 264 25.69 -2.63 10.74
C ARG A 264 25.88 -3.85 11.63
N THR A 265 24.98 -4.10 12.57
CA THR A 265 25.04 -5.26 13.46
C THR A 265 24.30 -6.48 12.90
N LEU A 266 23.54 -6.30 11.83
CA LEU A 266 22.74 -7.38 11.24
C LEU A 266 23.59 -8.40 10.49
N THR A 267 23.18 -9.67 10.61
CA THR A 267 23.69 -10.76 9.78
C THR A 267 22.93 -10.82 8.44
N TYR A 268 23.46 -11.60 7.48
CA TYR A 268 22.79 -11.89 6.20
C TYR A 268 21.36 -12.41 6.42
N ASP A 269 21.18 -13.39 7.30
CA ASP A 269 19.87 -14.00 7.58
C ASP A 269 18.90 -13.01 8.23
N ALA A 270 19.41 -12.16 9.12
CA ALA A 270 18.60 -11.11 9.72
C ALA A 270 18.12 -10.09 8.67
N ILE A 271 18.99 -9.64 7.76
CA ILE A 271 18.64 -8.70 6.69
C ILE A 271 17.58 -9.32 5.75
N THR A 272 17.80 -10.55 5.30
CA THR A 272 16.87 -11.24 4.39
C THR A 272 15.51 -11.51 5.06
N THR A 273 15.51 -11.90 6.33
CA THR A 273 14.29 -12.13 7.11
C THR A 273 13.51 -10.82 7.32
N LEU A 274 14.18 -9.72 7.66
CA LEU A 274 13.57 -8.41 7.78
C LEU A 274 12.98 -7.96 6.46
N TYR A 275 13.74 -8.03 5.37
CA TYR A 275 13.26 -7.59 4.07
C TYR A 275 12.08 -8.42 3.56
N ARG A 276 12.00 -9.69 3.93
CA ARG A 276 10.84 -10.54 3.61
C ARG A 276 9.54 -9.98 4.16
N LYS A 277 9.55 -9.27 5.30
CA LYS A 277 8.36 -8.59 5.83
C LYS A 277 7.77 -7.55 4.87
N ARG A 278 8.58 -6.98 3.95
CA ARG A 278 8.08 -6.07 2.90
C ARG A 278 6.98 -6.71 2.05
N TRP A 279 7.08 -8.01 1.79
CA TRP A 279 6.09 -8.73 0.98
C TRP A 279 4.67 -8.70 1.55
N ASN A 280 4.47 -8.29 2.82
CA ASN A 280 3.14 -8.09 3.39
C ASN A 280 2.34 -6.98 2.69
N VAL A 281 3.00 -6.09 1.94
CA VAL A 281 2.32 -5.06 1.15
C VAL A 281 1.59 -5.65 -0.06
N GLU A 282 2.07 -6.75 -0.63
CA GLU A 282 1.44 -7.39 -1.79
C GLU A 282 0.04 -7.97 -1.45
N PRO A 283 -0.11 -8.86 -0.43
CA PRO A 283 -1.44 -9.30 -0.02
C PRO A 283 -2.31 -8.16 0.51
N TYR A 284 -1.73 -7.09 1.08
CA TYR A 284 -2.46 -5.89 1.45
C TYR A 284 -3.10 -5.22 0.23
N HIS A 285 -2.32 -4.86 -0.80
CA HIS A 285 -2.84 -4.24 -2.01
C HIS A 285 -3.88 -5.15 -2.70
N LYS A 286 -3.58 -6.44 -2.82
CA LYS A 286 -4.51 -7.42 -3.39
C LYS A 286 -5.82 -7.49 -2.59
N SER A 287 -5.75 -7.52 -1.26
CA SER A 287 -6.93 -7.56 -0.41
C SER A 287 -7.73 -6.26 -0.46
N LEU A 288 -7.06 -5.11 -0.46
CA LEU A 288 -7.71 -3.81 -0.59
C LEU A 288 -8.54 -3.72 -1.88
N LYS A 289 -7.97 -4.16 -3.02
CA LYS A 289 -8.64 -4.18 -4.32
C LYS A 289 -9.77 -5.22 -4.39
N GLN A 290 -9.52 -6.45 -3.98
CA GLN A 290 -10.43 -7.59 -4.19
C GLN A 290 -11.42 -7.79 -3.03
N ASN A 291 -11.01 -7.60 -1.79
CA ASN A 291 -11.82 -7.91 -0.62
C ASN A 291 -12.49 -6.68 0.01
N ALA A 292 -11.87 -5.50 -0.09
CA ALA A 292 -12.42 -4.23 0.38
C ALA A 292 -12.95 -3.33 -0.76
N SER A 293 -13.13 -3.88 -1.96
CA SER A 293 -13.81 -3.26 -3.10
C SER A 293 -13.27 -1.89 -3.55
N LEU A 294 -11.97 -1.63 -3.37
CA LEU A 294 -11.33 -0.35 -3.71
C LEU A 294 -11.62 0.12 -5.15
N GLU A 295 -11.57 -0.80 -6.12
CA GLU A 295 -11.73 -0.48 -7.54
C GLU A 295 -13.20 -0.45 -8.01
N ARG A 296 -14.14 -0.82 -7.13
CA ARG A 296 -15.55 -1.06 -7.49
C ARG A 296 -16.49 0.13 -7.32
N SER A 297 -15.98 1.29 -6.92
CA SER A 297 -16.80 2.51 -6.82
C SER A 297 -17.08 3.10 -8.22
N PRO A 298 -18.34 3.38 -8.57
CA PRO A 298 -18.69 4.05 -9.81
C PRO A 298 -18.64 5.59 -9.71
N THR A 299 -18.22 6.15 -8.59
CA THR A 299 -18.16 7.61 -8.41
C THR A 299 -17.04 8.25 -9.25
N HIS A 300 -17.16 9.55 -9.55
CA HIS A 300 -16.29 10.22 -10.52
C HIS A 300 -15.49 11.39 -9.95
N THR A 301 -15.92 12.00 -8.83
CA THR A 301 -15.26 13.20 -8.29
C THR A 301 -14.04 12.83 -7.43
N VAL A 302 -13.09 13.76 -7.31
CA VAL A 302 -11.91 13.59 -6.44
C VAL A 302 -12.32 13.24 -5.02
N THR A 303 -13.26 14.01 -4.43
CA THR A 303 -13.70 13.81 -3.06
C THR A 303 -14.38 12.46 -2.85
N THR A 304 -15.33 12.09 -3.72
CA THR A 304 -16.06 10.82 -3.57
C THR A 304 -15.15 9.61 -3.74
N GLN A 305 -14.19 9.68 -4.66
CA GLN A 305 -13.20 8.60 -4.84
C GLN A 305 -12.23 8.52 -3.65
N THR A 306 -11.76 9.66 -3.11
CA THR A 306 -10.89 9.67 -1.93
C THR A 306 -11.61 9.14 -0.69
N ASN A 307 -12.88 9.51 -0.48
CA ASN A 307 -13.67 9.04 0.64
C ASN A 307 -14.04 7.55 0.50
N HIS A 308 -14.28 7.06 -0.73
CA HIS A 308 -14.42 5.64 -0.99
C HIS A 308 -13.11 4.88 -0.70
N PHE A 309 -11.96 5.41 -1.13
CA PHE A 309 -10.64 4.84 -0.83
C PHE A 309 -10.43 4.73 0.69
N PHE A 310 -10.74 5.81 1.42
CA PHE A 310 -10.67 5.82 2.88
C PHE A 310 -11.56 4.74 3.51
N ALA A 311 -12.80 4.60 3.05
CA ALA A 311 -13.71 3.55 3.53
C ALA A 311 -13.19 2.14 3.20
N ALA A 312 -12.53 1.94 2.06
CA ALA A 312 -11.89 0.67 1.70
C ALA A 312 -10.72 0.36 2.65
N LEU A 313 -9.93 1.36 3.09
CA LEU A 313 -8.93 1.18 4.14
C LEU A 313 -9.56 0.74 5.46
N CYS A 314 -10.70 1.34 5.84
CA CYS A 314 -11.44 0.91 7.03
C CYS A 314 -11.94 -0.54 6.89
N GLY A 315 -12.43 -0.92 5.71
CA GLY A 315 -12.79 -2.30 5.38
C GLY A 315 -11.61 -3.26 5.52
N TYR A 316 -10.44 -2.88 5.01
CA TYR A 316 -9.23 -3.69 5.19
C TYR A 316 -8.86 -3.86 6.67
N ILE A 317 -8.91 -2.79 7.47
CA ILE A 317 -8.63 -2.86 8.91
C ILE A 317 -9.58 -3.87 9.59
N LYS A 318 -10.88 -3.81 9.27
CA LYS A 318 -11.87 -4.79 9.78
C LYS A 318 -11.50 -6.23 9.40
N LEU A 319 -11.11 -6.48 8.14
CA LEU A 319 -10.68 -7.80 7.68
C LEU A 319 -9.43 -8.29 8.42
N GLU A 320 -8.46 -7.42 8.68
CA GLU A 320 -7.25 -7.77 9.41
C GLU A 320 -7.55 -8.12 10.88
N LEU A 321 -8.47 -7.41 11.51
CA LEU A 321 -8.95 -7.73 12.86
C LEU A 321 -9.72 -9.07 12.89
N LEU A 322 -10.57 -9.32 11.88
CA LEU A 322 -11.27 -10.59 11.72
C LEU A 322 -10.31 -11.75 11.47
N LYS A 323 -9.24 -11.54 10.69
CA LYS A 323 -8.17 -12.53 10.51
C LYS A 323 -7.56 -12.94 11.86
N GLY A 324 -7.30 -11.97 12.73
CA GLY A 324 -6.76 -12.21 14.08
C GLY A 324 -7.67 -13.10 14.93
N SER A 325 -8.99 -12.90 14.89
CA SER A 325 -9.98 -13.64 15.68
C SER A 325 -10.38 -14.99 15.06
N THR A 326 -10.53 -15.05 13.73
CA THR A 326 -11.04 -16.23 13.02
C THR A 326 -9.95 -17.19 12.54
N LYS A 327 -8.70 -16.73 12.49
CA LYS A 327 -7.55 -17.43 11.87
C LYS A 327 -7.71 -17.71 10.37
N LEU A 328 -8.68 -17.05 9.71
CA LEU A 328 -8.90 -17.15 8.28
C LEU A 328 -8.23 -15.98 7.56
N THR A 329 -7.63 -16.24 6.40
CA THR A 329 -7.14 -15.16 5.53
C THR A 329 -8.31 -14.31 5.01
N HIS A 330 -8.06 -13.07 4.60
CA HIS A 330 -9.09 -12.20 4.00
C HIS A 330 -9.80 -12.87 2.81
N PHE A 331 -9.06 -13.61 1.99
CA PHE A 331 -9.61 -14.34 0.84
C PHE A 331 -10.53 -15.50 1.28
N ALA A 332 -10.12 -16.23 2.29
CA ALA A 332 -10.97 -17.31 2.87
C ALA A 332 -12.23 -16.74 3.53
N LEU A 333 -12.12 -15.59 4.24
CA LEU A 333 -13.29 -14.88 4.79
C LEU A 333 -14.24 -14.45 3.66
N LYS A 334 -13.71 -13.81 2.60
CA LYS A 334 -14.53 -13.38 1.45
C LYS A 334 -15.19 -14.56 0.74
N ALA A 335 -14.46 -15.66 0.52
CA ALA A 335 -15.00 -16.89 -0.09
C ALA A 335 -16.13 -17.48 0.76
N LYS A 336 -15.99 -17.46 2.09
CA LYS A 336 -17.04 -17.94 3.02
C LYS A 336 -18.31 -17.09 2.97
N LEU A 337 -18.15 -15.75 2.93
CA LEU A 337 -19.27 -14.81 2.74
C LEU A 337 -19.96 -15.04 1.39
N TYR A 338 -19.19 -15.23 0.32
CA TYR A 338 -19.72 -15.52 -1.02
C TYR A 338 -20.52 -16.80 -1.04
N ALA A 339 -19.97 -17.90 -0.51
CA ALA A 339 -20.65 -19.18 -0.45
C ALA A 339 -22.00 -19.09 0.30
N ARG A 340 -22.02 -18.33 1.41
CA ARG A 340 -23.25 -18.12 2.17
C ARG A 340 -24.30 -17.31 1.40
N ALA A 341 -23.88 -16.22 0.75
CA ALA A 341 -24.76 -15.42 -0.09
C ALA A 341 -25.33 -16.22 -1.27
N LEU A 342 -24.50 -17.06 -1.90
CA LEU A 342 -24.93 -17.94 -2.99
C LEU A 342 -25.93 -19.02 -2.54
N GLN A 343 -25.74 -19.60 -1.34
CA GLN A 343 -26.71 -20.53 -0.77
C GLN A 343 -28.07 -19.86 -0.59
N MET A 344 -28.12 -18.68 0.03
CA MET A 344 -29.36 -17.91 0.23
C MET A 344 -30.04 -17.56 -1.11
N ALA A 345 -29.26 -17.10 -2.09
CA ALA A 345 -29.79 -16.78 -3.43
C ALA A 345 -30.34 -18.03 -4.13
N PHE A 346 -29.66 -19.18 -3.98
CA PHE A 346 -30.10 -20.44 -4.55
C PHE A 346 -31.42 -20.93 -3.92
N GLU A 347 -31.55 -20.84 -2.59
CA GLU A 347 -32.77 -21.18 -1.86
C GLU A 347 -33.93 -20.29 -2.32
N ALA A 348 -33.74 -18.97 -2.34
CA ALA A 348 -34.77 -18.01 -2.80
C ALA A 348 -35.20 -18.29 -4.27
N LEU A 349 -34.24 -18.61 -5.15
CA LEU A 349 -34.57 -18.95 -6.55
C LEU A 349 -35.42 -20.24 -6.63
N ARG A 350 -35.11 -21.22 -5.77
CA ARG A 350 -35.88 -22.50 -5.72
C ARG A 350 -37.32 -22.29 -5.24
N GLU A 351 -37.55 -21.36 -4.34
CA GLU A 351 -38.89 -21.00 -3.85
C GLU A 351 -39.70 -20.26 -4.92
N LEU A 352 -39.06 -19.44 -5.77
CA LEU A 352 -39.70 -18.70 -6.83
C LEU A 352 -40.05 -19.53 -8.09
N GLN A 353 -39.46 -20.72 -8.24
CA GLN A 353 -39.70 -21.56 -9.42
C GLN A 353 -41.03 -22.32 -9.33
N PRO A 354 -42.06 -21.96 -10.15
CA PRO A 354 -43.37 -22.62 -10.10
C PRO A 354 -43.37 -24.02 -10.73
N VAL A 355 -42.39 -24.31 -11.60
CA VAL A 355 -42.28 -25.60 -12.31
C VAL A 355 -40.82 -26.06 -12.29
N ARG A 356 -40.57 -27.27 -11.81
CA ARG A 356 -39.27 -27.92 -11.96
C ARG A 356 -39.20 -28.54 -13.36
N LEU A 357 -38.10 -28.29 -14.09
CA LEU A 357 -37.79 -29.05 -15.29
C LEU A 357 -37.71 -30.52 -14.90
N ALA A 358 -38.65 -31.32 -15.42
CA ALA A 358 -38.61 -32.77 -15.22
C ALA A 358 -37.37 -33.31 -15.96
N ALA A 359 -36.67 -34.26 -15.34
CA ALA A 359 -35.57 -34.99 -15.94
C ALA A 359 -36.08 -35.94 -17.00
#